data_922ef4dbdf0f7f7aff79228b75b22bbb
#
_entry.id   922ef4dbdf0f7f7aff79228b75b22bbb
#
_cell.length_a   1.000
_cell.length_b   1.000
_cell.length_c   1.000
_cell.angle_alpha   90.00
_cell.angle_beta   90.00
_cell.angle_gamma   90.00
#
_symmetry.space_group_name_H-M   'P 1'
#
loop_
_entity.id
_entity.type
_entity.pdbx_description
1 polymer ?
#
loop_
_entity_poly.entity_id
_entity_poly.type
_entity_poly.pdbx_seq_one_letter_code
_entity_poly.pdbx_strand_id
1 'polypeptide(L)'
;MRLWEKALGSQIALYPNLNAEDAEWRKLMRDVRFRRALSLGINRHEVNEVVYFGLGRESSNTILQRSALFRPEFRAAWTKFDVKAANALLDSIGLTRRDAAGLRLLPDGRPMELVIDTSGESTEETDVLELIRDSWRQLGIAMFSRPSQREVFRKRVFSGKSMMSVWSGLSNGIPTPDMSPGELAPTTQEQLQWPMWGQYYEQNRKGGEAPTSPDVVELVKLFEEWRNSGSADEREKIWLRMLTINANEVYTIGIVTRALQPVVVRDNLRNVPVEGIYSWDPGAYFGMYHPDTFWIDTAGRR
;
A
#
# COMPACT_ATOMS: atom_id res chain seq x y z
N MET A 1 26.54 -14.12 0.08
CA MET A 1 25.31 -13.36 0.25
C MET A 1 24.66 -13.18 -1.12
N ARG A 2 23.33 -13.33 -1.22
CA ARG A 2 22.52 -13.11 -2.43
C ARG A 2 21.49 -12.04 -2.11
N LEU A 3 21.03 -11.30 -3.11
CA LEU A 3 20.00 -10.27 -2.94
C LEU A 3 18.76 -10.72 -3.73
N TRP A 4 17.70 -11.04 -3.01
CA TRP A 4 16.44 -11.47 -3.60
C TRP A 4 15.41 -10.33 -3.55
N GLU A 5 14.55 -10.23 -4.56
CA GLU A 5 13.53 -9.19 -4.66
C GLU A 5 12.32 -9.58 -3.81
N LYS A 6 11.78 -8.62 -3.05
CA LYS A 6 10.46 -8.77 -2.43
C LYS A 6 9.38 -8.47 -3.47
N ALA A 7 8.42 -9.36 -3.60
CA ALA A 7 7.32 -9.21 -4.56
C ALA A 7 6.14 -8.40 -3.99
N LEU A 8 6.42 -7.35 -3.24
CA LEU A 8 5.39 -6.45 -2.71
C LEU A 8 5.12 -5.30 -3.66
N GLY A 9 3.86 -4.91 -3.82
CA GLY A 9 3.48 -3.74 -4.62
C GLY A 9 4.09 -2.44 -4.12
N SER A 10 4.32 -2.33 -2.81
CA SER A 10 5.18 -1.34 -2.16
C SER A 10 5.77 -1.97 -0.90
N GLN A 11 7.01 -1.62 -0.57
CA GLN A 11 7.64 -2.10 0.67
C GLN A 11 6.87 -1.60 1.91
N ILE A 12 6.51 -0.33 1.88
CA ILE A 12 5.63 0.34 2.84
C ILE A 12 4.57 1.09 2.06
N ALA A 13 3.32 1.00 2.50
CA ALA A 13 2.20 1.76 1.96
C ALA A 13 1.36 2.37 3.09
N LEU A 14 0.80 3.55 2.83
CA LEU A 14 -0.17 4.18 3.70
C LEU A 14 -1.58 3.85 3.22
N TYR A 15 -2.48 3.67 4.16
CA TYR A 15 -3.86 3.26 3.96
C TYR A 15 -4.82 4.31 4.55
N PRO A 16 -5.19 5.35 3.78
CA PRO A 16 -6.26 6.28 4.18
C PRO A 16 -7.55 5.51 4.43
N ASN A 17 -8.15 5.62 5.61
CA ASN A 17 -9.35 4.86 5.94
C ASN A 17 -10.62 5.56 5.43
N LEU A 18 -11.21 5.05 4.36
CA LEU A 18 -12.45 5.58 3.78
C LEU A 18 -13.69 5.33 4.64
N ASN A 19 -13.54 4.49 5.68
CA ASN A 19 -14.59 4.20 6.68
C ASN A 19 -14.27 4.82 8.05
N ALA A 20 -13.37 5.81 8.13
CA ALA A 20 -12.99 6.42 9.39
C ALA A 20 -14.21 6.85 10.23
N GLU A 21 -14.16 6.59 11.55
CA GLU A 21 -15.25 6.91 12.48
C GLU A 21 -15.50 8.44 12.56
N ASP A 22 -14.43 9.24 12.57
CA ASP A 22 -14.52 10.70 12.53
C ASP A 22 -15.07 11.17 11.18
N ALA A 23 -16.20 11.89 11.20
CA ALA A 23 -16.94 12.27 10.01
C ALA A 23 -16.17 13.24 9.09
N GLU A 24 -15.41 14.19 9.66
CA GLU A 24 -14.59 15.14 8.86
C GLU A 24 -13.44 14.41 8.18
N TRP A 25 -12.72 13.55 8.93
CA TRP A 25 -11.67 12.73 8.35
C TRP A 25 -12.19 11.74 7.32
N ARG A 26 -13.34 11.11 7.57
CA ARG A 26 -14.01 10.22 6.59
C ARG A 26 -14.29 10.94 5.29
N LYS A 27 -14.85 12.15 5.36
CA LYS A 27 -15.14 12.98 4.19
C LYS A 27 -13.87 13.30 3.40
N LEU A 28 -12.80 13.70 4.08
CA LEU A 28 -11.50 13.95 3.44
C LEU A 28 -10.89 12.70 2.84
N MET A 29 -10.87 11.57 3.57
CA MET A 29 -10.33 10.30 3.06
C MET A 29 -11.09 9.80 1.82
N ARG A 30 -12.38 10.13 1.69
CA ARG A 30 -13.19 9.81 0.51
C ARG A 30 -12.96 10.77 -0.67
N ASP A 31 -12.42 11.96 -0.46
CA ASP A 31 -12.09 12.89 -1.55
C ASP A 31 -10.76 12.48 -2.21
N VAL A 32 -10.80 12.13 -3.49
CA VAL A 32 -9.61 11.70 -4.23
C VAL A 32 -8.54 12.79 -4.28
N ARG A 33 -8.93 14.08 -4.30
CA ARG A 33 -8.00 15.21 -4.33
C ARG A 33 -7.17 15.28 -3.04
N PHE A 34 -7.77 14.92 -1.90
CA PHE A 34 -7.07 14.80 -0.62
C PHE A 34 -6.03 13.68 -0.69
N ARG A 35 -6.40 12.47 -1.11
CA ARG A 35 -5.48 11.33 -1.22
C ARG A 35 -4.34 11.61 -2.21
N ARG A 36 -4.65 12.24 -3.35
CA ARG A 36 -3.65 12.69 -4.35
C ARG A 36 -2.69 13.72 -3.76
N ALA A 37 -3.20 14.69 -2.99
CA ALA A 37 -2.36 15.68 -2.33
C ALA A 37 -1.39 15.04 -1.32
N LEU A 38 -1.87 14.09 -0.50
CA LEU A 38 -1.01 13.34 0.41
C LEU A 38 0.09 12.60 -0.35
N SER A 39 -0.24 11.94 -1.47
CA SER A 39 0.72 11.20 -2.28
C SER A 39 1.77 12.11 -2.93
N LEU A 40 1.36 13.25 -3.51
CA LEU A 40 2.29 14.24 -4.10
C LEU A 40 3.16 14.94 -3.04
N GLY A 41 2.71 14.97 -1.79
CA GLY A 41 3.44 15.55 -0.66
C GLY A 41 4.53 14.65 -0.08
N ILE A 42 4.75 13.45 -0.62
CA ILE A 42 5.80 12.54 -0.14
C ILE A 42 7.03 12.63 -1.02
N ASN A 43 8.18 12.98 -0.42
CA ASN A 43 9.48 12.96 -1.10
C ASN A 43 10.03 11.51 -1.13
N ARG A 44 9.53 10.71 -2.08
CA ARG A 44 9.93 9.30 -2.24
C ARG A 44 11.41 9.13 -2.57
N HIS A 45 12.00 10.12 -3.24
CA HIS A 45 13.43 10.12 -3.54
C HIS A 45 14.24 10.14 -2.23
N GLU A 46 13.94 11.07 -1.34
CA GLU A 46 14.61 11.16 -0.04
C GLU A 46 14.42 9.88 0.79
N VAL A 47 13.19 9.34 0.83
CA VAL A 47 12.92 8.06 1.50
C VAL A 47 13.78 6.94 0.89
N ASN A 48 13.89 6.87 -0.43
CA ASN A 48 14.70 5.86 -1.10
C ASN A 48 16.19 6.00 -0.77
N GLU A 49 16.73 7.21 -0.80
CA GLU A 49 18.14 7.46 -0.50
C GLU A 49 18.47 7.18 0.97
N VAL A 50 17.65 7.67 1.91
CA VAL A 50 17.94 7.60 3.35
C VAL A 50 17.71 6.20 3.92
N VAL A 51 16.56 5.58 3.59
CA VAL A 51 16.16 4.30 4.18
C VAL A 51 16.60 3.10 3.33
N TYR A 52 16.57 3.23 2.00
CA TYR A 52 16.87 2.12 1.09
C TYR A 52 18.18 2.28 0.32
N PHE A 53 19.01 3.28 0.67
CA PHE A 53 20.34 3.51 0.08
C PHE A 53 20.30 3.66 -1.47
N GLY A 54 19.22 4.20 -2.01
CA GLY A 54 18.99 4.31 -3.45
C GLY A 54 18.75 2.98 -4.18
N LEU A 55 18.65 1.86 -3.44
CA LEU A 55 18.50 0.52 -4.03
C LEU A 55 17.06 0.16 -4.39
N GLY A 56 16.10 0.87 -3.82
CA GLY A 56 14.70 0.72 -4.12
C GLY A 56 14.28 1.44 -5.42
N ARG A 57 13.00 1.42 -5.70
CA ARG A 57 12.41 2.16 -6.81
C ARG A 57 11.15 2.88 -6.34
N GLU A 58 11.09 4.18 -6.54
CA GLU A 58 9.91 5.00 -6.24
C GLU A 58 8.68 4.50 -6.99
N SER A 59 7.57 4.33 -6.28
CA SER A 59 6.38 3.70 -6.83
C SER A 59 5.11 4.10 -6.08
N SER A 60 3.98 4.10 -6.78
CA SER A 60 2.69 3.90 -6.14
C SER A 60 2.60 2.47 -5.56
N ASN A 61 1.53 2.16 -4.82
CA ASN A 61 1.25 0.78 -4.42
C ASN A 61 0.55 0.05 -5.57
N THR A 62 1.33 -0.66 -6.39
CA THR A 62 0.85 -1.36 -7.58
C THR A 62 1.68 -2.60 -7.89
N ILE A 63 1.33 -3.30 -8.96
CA ILE A 63 2.07 -4.48 -9.43
C ILE A 63 3.44 -4.13 -10.00
N LEU A 64 4.35 -5.09 -9.97
CA LEU A 64 5.74 -4.95 -10.40
C LEU A 64 5.94 -5.23 -11.89
N GLN A 65 7.03 -4.72 -12.43
CA GLN A 65 7.40 -4.85 -13.85
C GLN A 65 7.51 -6.32 -14.35
N ARG A 66 7.65 -7.29 -13.45
CA ARG A 66 7.69 -8.72 -13.79
C ARG A 66 6.30 -9.31 -14.13
N SER A 67 5.23 -8.66 -13.73
CA SER A 67 3.87 -9.06 -14.11
C SER A 67 3.56 -8.63 -15.55
N ALA A 68 2.90 -9.49 -16.32
CA ALA A 68 2.41 -9.16 -17.67
C ALA A 68 1.35 -8.03 -17.64
N LEU A 69 0.69 -7.86 -16.51
CA LEU A 69 -0.31 -6.80 -16.27
C LEU A 69 0.31 -5.43 -16.02
N PHE A 70 1.63 -5.35 -15.80
CA PHE A 70 2.31 -4.09 -15.47
C PHE A 70 2.19 -3.06 -16.59
N ARG A 71 1.93 -1.81 -16.17
CA ARG A 71 2.04 -0.61 -17.03
C ARG A 71 2.82 0.46 -16.26
N PRO A 72 3.75 1.17 -16.93
CA PRO A 72 4.57 2.22 -16.28
C PRO A 72 3.74 3.33 -15.63
N GLU A 73 2.58 3.66 -16.23
CA GLU A 73 1.66 4.67 -15.72
C GLU A 73 1.07 4.31 -14.35
N PHE A 74 0.83 3.04 -14.06
CA PHE A 74 0.36 2.61 -12.73
C PHE A 74 1.41 2.93 -11.66
N ARG A 75 2.68 2.64 -11.94
CA ARG A 75 3.77 2.93 -11.02
C ARG A 75 3.96 4.43 -10.80
N ALA A 76 3.84 5.22 -11.85
CA ALA A 76 4.08 6.66 -11.82
C ALA A 76 2.88 7.47 -11.32
N ALA A 77 1.71 6.83 -11.11
CA ALA A 77 0.49 7.52 -10.73
C ALA A 77 0.65 8.26 -9.40
N TRP A 78 0.57 9.58 -9.44
CA TRP A 78 0.61 10.50 -8.29
C TRP A 78 1.86 10.34 -7.39
N THR A 79 3.00 9.88 -7.95
CA THR A 79 4.23 9.62 -7.18
C THR A 79 5.24 10.77 -7.23
N LYS A 80 5.10 11.70 -8.16
CA LYS A 80 6.00 12.85 -8.28
C LYS A 80 5.88 13.74 -7.04
N PHE A 81 7.00 14.05 -6.40
CA PHE A 81 7.03 15.03 -5.32
C PHE A 81 6.73 16.43 -5.86
N ASP A 82 5.59 16.99 -5.47
CA ASP A 82 5.14 18.31 -5.92
C ASP A 82 4.28 18.99 -4.85
N VAL A 83 4.95 19.66 -3.92
CA VAL A 83 4.32 20.38 -2.80
C VAL A 83 3.35 21.47 -3.29
N LYS A 84 3.67 22.13 -4.42
CA LYS A 84 2.81 23.18 -4.99
C LYS A 84 1.49 22.59 -5.49
N ALA A 85 1.55 21.52 -6.27
CA ALA A 85 0.35 20.84 -6.75
C ALA A 85 -0.45 20.22 -5.61
N ALA A 86 0.22 19.63 -4.60
CA ALA A 86 -0.44 19.09 -3.42
C ALA A 86 -1.21 20.17 -2.64
N ASN A 87 -0.59 21.34 -2.39
CA ASN A 87 -1.27 22.46 -1.73
C ASN A 87 -2.46 22.97 -2.56
N ALA A 88 -2.33 23.08 -3.90
CA ALA A 88 -3.42 23.49 -4.78
C ALA A 88 -4.62 22.53 -4.71
N LEU A 89 -4.38 21.21 -4.62
CA LEU A 89 -5.44 20.22 -4.41
C LEU A 89 -6.14 20.42 -3.07
N LEU A 90 -5.39 20.63 -1.98
CA LEU A 90 -5.96 20.88 -0.65
C LEU A 90 -6.78 22.19 -0.63
N ASP A 91 -6.29 23.23 -1.29
CA ASP A 91 -7.03 24.49 -1.41
C ASP A 91 -8.33 24.31 -2.22
N SER A 92 -8.31 23.48 -3.27
CA SER A 92 -9.48 23.20 -4.11
C SER A 92 -10.62 22.48 -3.40
N ILE A 93 -10.34 21.84 -2.25
CA ILE A 93 -11.33 21.17 -1.40
C ILE A 93 -11.74 22.03 -0.17
N GLY A 94 -11.31 23.31 -0.17
CA GLY A 94 -11.69 24.27 0.87
C GLY A 94 -10.80 24.30 2.11
N LEU A 95 -9.68 23.58 2.13
CA LEU A 95 -8.74 23.56 3.26
C LEU A 95 -7.75 24.73 3.19
N THR A 96 -8.24 25.96 3.06
CA THR A 96 -7.41 27.17 2.87
C THR A 96 -7.00 27.85 4.17
N ARG A 97 -7.77 27.67 5.25
CA ARG A 97 -7.50 28.29 6.56
C ARG A 97 -6.35 27.59 7.25
N ARG A 98 -5.49 28.38 7.94
CA ARG A 98 -4.38 27.88 8.75
C ARG A 98 -4.39 28.54 10.13
N ASP A 99 -3.88 27.81 11.11
CA ASP A 99 -3.63 28.35 12.45
C ASP A 99 -2.30 29.15 12.51
N ALA A 100 -1.95 29.66 13.71
CA ALA A 100 -0.73 30.41 13.94
C ALA A 100 0.56 29.58 13.75
N ALA A 101 0.47 28.25 13.84
CA ALA A 101 1.57 27.33 13.59
C ALA A 101 1.71 26.93 12.10
N GLY A 102 0.81 27.43 11.24
CA GLY A 102 0.78 27.12 9.81
C GLY A 102 0.06 25.82 9.46
N LEU A 103 -0.56 25.14 10.45
CA LEU A 103 -1.36 23.95 10.20
C LEU A 103 -2.69 24.33 9.56
N ARG A 104 -3.13 23.55 8.57
CA ARG A 104 -4.46 23.69 7.98
C ARG A 104 -5.53 23.38 9.02
N LEU A 105 -6.66 24.04 8.90
CA LEU A 105 -7.82 23.75 9.72
C LEU A 105 -8.82 22.90 8.95
N LEU A 106 -9.37 21.91 9.63
CA LEU A 106 -10.51 21.13 9.17
C LEU A 106 -11.74 22.06 9.02
N PRO A 107 -12.80 21.66 8.30
CA PRO A 107 -14.04 22.45 8.19
C PRO A 107 -14.65 22.82 9.54
N ASP A 108 -14.56 21.93 10.54
CA ASP A 108 -15.04 22.14 11.90
C ASP A 108 -14.13 23.03 12.78
N GLY A 109 -12.98 23.48 12.24
CA GLY A 109 -12.04 24.37 12.92
C GLY A 109 -10.94 23.69 13.72
N ARG A 110 -10.95 22.36 13.84
CA ARG A 110 -9.83 21.59 14.45
C ARG A 110 -8.57 21.70 13.56
N PRO A 111 -7.36 21.71 14.15
CA PRO A 111 -6.13 21.61 13.37
C PRO A 111 -6.06 20.28 12.63
N MET A 112 -5.41 20.28 11.47
CA MET A 112 -5.23 19.07 10.66
C MET A 112 -4.12 18.19 11.25
N GLU A 113 -4.49 17.42 12.25
CA GLU A 113 -3.66 16.45 12.96
C GLU A 113 -4.05 15.04 12.54
N LEU A 114 -3.19 14.41 11.74
CA LEU A 114 -3.41 13.09 11.18
C LEU A 114 -2.66 12.02 11.99
N VAL A 115 -3.39 11.09 12.57
CA VAL A 115 -2.82 9.95 13.29
C VAL A 115 -2.71 8.74 12.39
N ILE A 116 -1.49 8.19 12.27
CA ILE A 116 -1.21 6.95 11.54
C ILE A 116 -0.97 5.81 12.54
N ASP A 117 -1.84 4.80 12.50
CA ASP A 117 -1.67 3.59 13.29
C ASP A 117 -0.60 2.69 12.67
N THR A 118 0.26 2.12 13.52
CA THR A 118 1.31 1.16 13.16
C THR A 118 1.36 0.01 14.17
N SER A 119 1.83 -1.16 13.73
CA SER A 119 2.05 -2.31 14.62
C SER A 119 3.24 -2.13 15.58
N GLY A 120 4.07 -1.09 15.37
CA GLY A 120 5.25 -0.83 16.19
C GLY A 120 6.38 -1.88 16.08
N GLU A 121 6.31 -2.78 15.10
CA GLU A 121 7.24 -3.91 14.96
C GLU A 121 8.43 -3.61 14.03
N SER A 122 8.40 -2.49 13.30
CA SER A 122 9.39 -2.15 12.27
C SER A 122 10.01 -0.78 12.50
N THR A 123 11.35 -0.76 12.66
CA THR A 123 12.11 0.49 12.66
C THR A 123 12.09 1.15 11.28
N GLU A 124 12.07 0.35 10.20
CA GLU A 124 11.93 0.82 8.82
C GLU A 124 10.64 1.65 8.64
N GLU A 125 9.50 1.18 9.17
CA GLU A 125 8.25 1.96 9.16
C GLU A 125 8.40 3.29 9.90
N THR A 126 9.05 3.28 11.06
CA THR A 126 9.26 4.48 11.88
C THR A 126 10.09 5.51 11.11
N ASP A 127 11.21 5.10 10.52
CA ASP A 127 12.11 5.99 9.77
C ASP A 127 11.40 6.59 8.55
N VAL A 128 10.64 5.77 7.80
CA VAL A 128 9.84 6.25 6.66
C VAL A 128 8.77 7.24 7.10
N LEU A 129 8.06 6.97 8.20
CA LEU A 129 7.02 7.87 8.71
C LEU A 129 7.58 9.20 9.18
N GLU A 130 8.79 9.24 9.76
CA GLU A 130 9.46 10.49 10.15
C GLU A 130 9.73 11.39 8.92
N LEU A 131 10.26 10.83 7.83
CA LEU A 131 10.50 11.56 6.58
C LEU A 131 9.19 12.06 5.95
N ILE A 132 8.14 11.25 6.00
CA ILE A 132 6.81 11.66 5.52
C ILE A 132 6.24 12.78 6.39
N ARG A 133 6.40 12.72 7.70
CA ARG A 133 5.97 13.78 8.64
C ARG A 133 6.59 15.11 8.26
N ASP A 134 7.89 15.14 7.99
CA ASP A 134 8.59 16.36 7.64
C ASP A 134 8.15 16.89 6.27
N SER A 135 7.91 16.01 5.31
CA SER A 135 7.35 16.38 4.00
C SER A 135 5.95 16.97 4.12
N TRP A 136 5.05 16.36 4.90
CA TRP A 136 3.66 16.79 5.04
C TRP A 136 3.48 18.08 5.87
N ARG A 137 4.46 18.46 6.68
CA ARG A 137 4.49 19.80 7.30
C ARG A 137 4.41 20.91 6.26
N GLN A 138 5.00 20.74 5.08
CA GLN A 138 4.94 21.70 3.98
C GLN A 138 3.53 21.84 3.39
N LEU A 139 2.66 20.85 3.65
CA LEU A 139 1.23 20.90 3.30
C LEU A 139 0.38 21.52 4.41
N GLY A 140 0.94 21.80 5.59
CA GLY A 140 0.21 22.24 6.78
C GLY A 140 -0.52 21.08 7.46
N ILE A 141 0.02 19.88 7.41
CA ILE A 141 -0.51 18.66 8.06
C ILE A 141 0.46 18.25 9.16
N ALA A 142 -0.01 18.18 10.41
CA ALA A 142 0.72 17.56 11.50
C ALA A 142 0.44 16.05 11.48
N MET A 143 1.47 15.24 11.36
CA MET A 143 1.36 13.79 11.37
C MET A 143 1.91 13.21 12.67
N PHE A 144 1.17 12.28 13.26
CA PHE A 144 1.57 11.53 14.45
C PHE A 144 1.49 10.04 14.21
N SER A 145 2.53 9.30 14.54
CA SER A 145 2.50 7.85 14.55
C SER A 145 1.96 7.33 15.90
N ARG A 146 1.13 6.30 15.85
CA ARG A 146 0.57 5.63 17.03
C ARG A 146 0.89 4.14 17.00
N PRO A 147 2.08 3.76 17.52
CA PRO A 147 2.47 2.36 17.60
C PRO A 147 1.63 1.62 18.65
N SER A 148 1.29 0.37 18.37
CA SER A 148 0.59 -0.52 19.29
C SER A 148 0.93 -1.98 18.99
N GLN A 149 0.68 -2.88 19.93
CA GLN A 149 0.81 -4.31 19.66
C GLN A 149 -0.09 -4.72 18.49
N ARG A 150 0.36 -5.70 17.69
CA ARG A 150 -0.30 -6.14 16.45
C ARG A 150 -1.79 -6.42 16.61
N GLU A 151 -2.21 -7.09 17.69
CA GLU A 151 -3.62 -7.39 17.94
C GLU A 151 -4.46 -6.13 18.23
N VAL A 152 -3.89 -5.16 18.95
CA VAL A 152 -4.53 -3.87 19.21
C VAL A 152 -4.63 -3.06 17.93
N PHE A 153 -3.57 -3.04 17.12
CA PHE A 153 -3.54 -2.42 15.81
C PHE A 153 -4.65 -3.00 14.91
N ARG A 154 -4.69 -4.32 14.72
CA ARG A 154 -5.70 -5.00 13.90
C ARG A 154 -7.11 -4.69 14.35
N LYS A 155 -7.39 -4.83 15.67
CA LYS A 155 -8.70 -4.53 16.22
C LYS A 155 -9.15 -3.11 15.93
N ARG A 156 -8.25 -2.13 16.03
CA ARG A 156 -8.55 -0.73 15.76
C ARG A 156 -8.81 -0.48 14.28
N VAL A 157 -7.95 -0.97 13.42
CA VAL A 157 -8.07 -0.76 11.97
C VAL A 157 -9.29 -1.46 11.42
N PHE A 158 -9.48 -2.75 11.73
CA PHE A 158 -10.60 -3.55 11.19
C PHE A 158 -11.96 -3.10 11.73
N SER A 159 -12.02 -2.38 12.85
CA SER A 159 -13.26 -1.76 13.34
C SER A 159 -13.53 -0.37 12.75
N GLY A 160 -12.70 0.13 11.82
CA GLY A 160 -12.87 1.47 11.22
C GLY A 160 -12.44 2.65 12.11
N LYS A 161 -11.84 2.39 13.28
CA LYS A 161 -11.47 3.43 14.26
C LYS A 161 -10.16 4.15 13.96
N SER A 162 -9.39 3.67 13.00
CA SER A 162 -8.17 4.31 12.53
C SER A 162 -8.49 5.42 11.54
N MET A 163 -7.75 6.54 11.56
CA MET A 163 -7.82 7.56 10.50
C MET A 163 -7.02 7.09 9.28
N MET A 164 -5.82 6.60 9.52
CA MET A 164 -4.91 6.05 8.53
C MET A 164 -4.05 4.98 9.20
N SER A 165 -3.58 4.04 8.44
CA SER A 165 -2.64 3.03 8.92
C SER A 165 -1.49 2.84 7.93
N VAL A 166 -0.43 2.19 8.39
CA VAL A 166 0.74 1.81 7.60
C VAL A 166 0.92 0.30 7.63
N TRP A 167 1.25 -0.28 6.48
CA TRP A 167 1.59 -1.69 6.32
C TRP A 167 2.40 -1.88 5.03
N SER A 168 2.77 -3.13 4.71
CA SER A 168 3.26 -3.46 3.36
C SER A 168 2.19 -3.19 2.30
N GLY A 169 2.60 -2.93 1.07
CA GLY A 169 1.70 -2.78 -0.07
C GLY A 169 1.07 -4.09 -0.52
N LEU A 170 0.57 -4.14 -1.77
CA LEU A 170 -0.02 -5.35 -2.35
C LEU A 170 0.86 -6.57 -2.06
N SER A 171 0.27 -7.62 -1.53
CA SER A 171 0.98 -8.82 -1.08
C SER A 171 1.65 -9.56 -2.24
N ASN A 172 0.98 -9.61 -3.39
CA ASN A 172 1.52 -10.16 -4.63
C ASN A 172 1.67 -9.05 -5.69
N GLY A 173 2.89 -8.55 -5.87
CA GLY A 173 3.22 -7.57 -6.90
C GLY A 173 3.49 -8.17 -8.29
N ILE A 174 3.42 -9.49 -8.45
CA ILE A 174 3.67 -10.18 -9.73
C ILE A 174 2.51 -11.11 -10.12
N PRO A 175 1.24 -10.67 -10.02
CA PRO A 175 0.12 -11.52 -10.36
C PRO A 175 0.08 -11.84 -11.86
N THR A 176 -0.57 -12.96 -12.16
CA THR A 176 -1.10 -13.28 -13.50
C THR A 176 -2.60 -12.96 -13.55
N PRO A 177 -3.21 -12.89 -14.74
CA PRO A 177 -4.67 -12.68 -14.87
C PRO A 177 -5.53 -13.70 -14.10
N ASP A 178 -5.01 -14.92 -13.89
CA ASP A 178 -5.71 -16.00 -13.18
C ASP A 178 -5.61 -15.92 -11.66
N MET A 179 -4.73 -15.08 -11.12
CA MET A 179 -4.64 -14.80 -9.69
C MET A 179 -5.66 -13.76 -9.27
N SER A 180 -6.19 -13.87 -8.06
CA SER A 180 -7.27 -13.00 -7.57
C SER A 180 -6.87 -11.52 -7.48
N PRO A 181 -7.65 -10.59 -8.07
CA PRO A 181 -7.50 -9.14 -7.86
C PRO A 181 -8.17 -8.63 -6.57
N GLY A 182 -8.49 -9.50 -5.64
CA GLY A 182 -9.30 -9.18 -4.46
C GLY A 182 -8.74 -8.05 -3.60
N GLU A 183 -7.42 -7.83 -3.57
CA GLU A 183 -6.83 -6.71 -2.84
C GLU A 183 -7.14 -5.33 -3.47
N LEU A 184 -7.59 -5.30 -4.72
CA LEU A 184 -7.95 -4.06 -5.43
C LEU A 184 -9.41 -3.64 -5.24
N ALA A 185 -10.23 -4.43 -4.54
CA ALA A 185 -11.64 -4.16 -4.25
C ALA A 185 -11.97 -4.50 -2.78
N PRO A 186 -12.99 -3.89 -2.15
CA PRO A 186 -13.34 -4.18 -0.76
C PRO A 186 -14.00 -5.57 -0.63
N THR A 187 -13.18 -6.60 -0.49
CA THR A 187 -13.58 -8.01 -0.46
C THR A 187 -13.45 -8.65 0.90
N THR A 188 -12.68 -8.05 1.82
CA THR A 188 -12.49 -8.54 3.19
C THR A 188 -12.30 -7.39 4.18
N GLN A 189 -12.70 -7.62 5.43
CA GLN A 189 -12.52 -6.67 6.54
C GLN A 189 -11.04 -6.38 6.84
N GLU A 190 -10.13 -7.24 6.44
CA GLU A 190 -8.70 -7.06 6.69
C GLU A 190 -8.04 -5.99 5.78
N GLN A 191 -8.76 -5.46 4.81
CA GLN A 191 -8.27 -4.39 3.94
C GLN A 191 -8.34 -3.03 4.65
N LEU A 192 -7.17 -2.46 4.93
CA LEU A 192 -6.98 -1.36 5.88
C LEU A 192 -7.62 -0.03 5.41
N GLN A 193 -7.74 0.18 4.10
CA GLN A 193 -8.31 1.40 3.52
C GLN A 193 -9.85 1.44 3.54
N TRP A 194 -10.52 0.30 3.68
CA TRP A 194 -11.99 0.20 3.63
C TRP A 194 -12.57 -0.99 4.42
N PRO A 195 -12.19 -1.17 5.69
CA PRO A 195 -12.53 -2.38 6.45
C PRO A 195 -14.04 -2.64 6.57
N MET A 196 -14.85 -1.57 6.70
CA MET A 196 -16.31 -1.73 6.84
C MET A 196 -16.99 -2.08 5.51
N TRP A 197 -16.46 -1.62 4.39
CA TRP A 197 -16.93 -2.03 3.06
C TRP A 197 -16.53 -3.46 2.75
N GLY A 198 -15.31 -3.87 3.13
CA GLY A 198 -14.84 -5.25 3.05
C GLY A 198 -15.69 -6.18 3.91
N GLN A 199 -15.99 -5.80 5.15
CA GLN A 199 -16.89 -6.56 6.04
C GLN A 199 -18.29 -6.74 5.42
N TYR A 200 -18.84 -5.69 4.81
CA TYR A 200 -20.13 -5.76 4.14
C TYR A 200 -20.15 -6.81 3.03
N TYR A 201 -19.10 -6.87 2.22
CA TYR A 201 -18.95 -7.87 1.18
C TYR A 201 -18.79 -9.27 1.77
N GLU A 202 -17.82 -9.45 2.67
CA GLU A 202 -17.46 -10.73 3.29
C GLU A 202 -18.61 -11.39 4.04
N GLN A 203 -19.44 -10.58 4.71
CA GLN A 203 -20.61 -11.03 5.46
C GLN A 203 -21.92 -11.09 4.62
N ASN A 204 -21.81 -11.14 3.29
CA ASN A 204 -22.97 -11.19 2.40
C ASN A 204 -24.01 -10.09 2.71
N ARG A 205 -23.56 -8.85 2.88
CA ARG A 205 -24.37 -7.64 3.14
C ARG A 205 -25.08 -7.61 4.51
N LYS A 206 -24.68 -8.46 5.47
CA LYS A 206 -25.31 -8.55 6.79
C LYS A 206 -24.62 -7.71 7.87
N GLY A 207 -23.41 -7.18 7.59
CA GLY A 207 -22.64 -6.36 8.50
C GLY A 207 -21.82 -5.32 7.76
N GLY A 208 -21.07 -4.50 8.49
CA GLY A 208 -20.27 -3.46 7.89
C GLY A 208 -21.07 -2.28 7.32
N GLU A 209 -20.54 -1.62 6.31
CA GLU A 209 -21.13 -0.46 5.61
C GLU A 209 -21.14 -0.74 4.10
N ALA A 210 -22.24 -0.47 3.42
CA ALA A 210 -22.28 -0.59 1.96
C ALA A 210 -21.42 0.50 1.29
N PRO A 211 -20.58 0.18 0.28
CA PRO A 211 -19.83 1.19 -0.46
C PRO A 211 -20.79 2.11 -1.23
N THR A 212 -20.52 3.41 -1.14
CA THR A 212 -21.33 4.46 -1.78
C THR A 212 -20.62 5.16 -2.93
N SER A 213 -19.27 5.04 -3.02
CA SER A 213 -18.50 5.58 -4.13
C SER A 213 -18.72 4.76 -5.40
N PRO A 214 -19.07 5.40 -6.54
CA PRO A 214 -19.29 4.70 -7.80
C PRO A 214 -18.10 3.82 -8.23
N ASP A 215 -16.87 4.32 -8.09
CA ASP A 215 -15.66 3.60 -8.48
C ASP A 215 -15.44 2.35 -7.61
N VAL A 216 -15.77 2.42 -6.31
CA VAL A 216 -15.69 1.27 -5.40
C VAL A 216 -16.78 0.24 -5.71
N VAL A 217 -17.99 0.69 -6.05
CA VAL A 217 -19.07 -0.21 -6.51
C VAL A 217 -18.65 -0.90 -7.80
N GLU A 218 -18.01 -0.18 -8.74
CA GLU A 218 -17.44 -0.76 -9.96
C GLU A 218 -16.36 -1.80 -9.64
N LEU A 219 -15.46 -1.53 -8.69
CA LEU A 219 -14.43 -2.50 -8.29
C LEU A 219 -15.02 -3.80 -7.75
N VAL A 220 -16.07 -3.73 -6.94
CA VAL A 220 -16.78 -4.93 -6.46
C VAL A 220 -17.39 -5.71 -7.62
N LYS A 221 -18.04 -5.02 -8.55
CA LYS A 221 -18.63 -5.63 -9.75
C LYS A 221 -17.57 -6.30 -10.61
N LEU A 222 -16.46 -5.63 -10.88
CA LEU A 222 -15.33 -6.17 -11.64
C LEU A 222 -14.73 -7.41 -10.97
N PHE A 223 -14.64 -7.42 -9.65
CA PHE A 223 -14.17 -8.60 -8.91
C PHE A 223 -15.11 -9.79 -9.08
N GLU A 224 -16.44 -9.58 -9.02
CA GLU A 224 -17.41 -10.63 -9.28
C GLU A 224 -17.38 -11.11 -10.74
N GLU A 225 -17.20 -10.21 -11.70
CA GLU A 225 -17.02 -10.56 -13.12
C GLU A 225 -15.77 -11.41 -13.30
N TRP A 226 -14.64 -11.04 -12.65
CA TRP A 226 -13.42 -11.83 -12.69
C TRP A 226 -13.63 -13.26 -12.15
N ARG A 227 -14.34 -13.41 -11.02
CA ARG A 227 -14.64 -14.71 -10.42
C ARG A 227 -15.44 -15.63 -11.34
N ASN A 228 -16.29 -15.05 -12.15
CA ASN A 228 -17.18 -15.78 -13.07
C ASN A 228 -16.64 -15.85 -14.51
N SER A 229 -15.52 -15.21 -14.81
CA SER A 229 -14.93 -15.22 -16.14
C SER A 229 -14.35 -16.58 -16.50
N GLY A 230 -14.60 -17.01 -17.74
CA GLY A 230 -14.11 -18.27 -18.33
C GLY A 230 -12.83 -18.11 -19.14
N SER A 231 -12.34 -16.88 -19.39
CA SER A 231 -11.20 -16.66 -20.28
C SER A 231 -10.11 -15.80 -19.64
N ALA A 232 -8.83 -16.11 -19.96
CA ALA A 232 -7.68 -15.34 -19.50
C ALA A 232 -7.70 -13.90 -20.04
N ASP A 233 -8.14 -13.70 -21.27
CA ASP A 233 -8.23 -12.37 -21.90
C ASP A 233 -9.26 -11.47 -21.21
N GLU A 234 -10.39 -12.02 -20.78
CA GLU A 234 -11.36 -11.27 -19.99
C GLU A 234 -10.81 -10.92 -18.62
N ARG A 235 -10.17 -11.86 -17.92
CA ARG A 235 -9.53 -11.64 -16.64
C ARG A 235 -8.44 -10.56 -16.73
N GLU A 236 -7.64 -10.57 -17.79
CA GLU A 236 -6.64 -9.52 -18.04
C GLU A 236 -7.28 -8.13 -18.15
N LYS A 237 -8.35 -8.00 -18.96
CA LYS A 237 -9.08 -6.74 -19.13
C LYS A 237 -9.65 -6.23 -17.81
N ILE A 238 -10.23 -7.13 -17.00
CA ILE A 238 -10.76 -6.79 -15.69
C ILE A 238 -9.65 -6.30 -14.75
N TRP A 239 -8.54 -7.04 -14.66
CA TRP A 239 -7.37 -6.65 -13.89
C TRP A 239 -6.87 -5.25 -14.27
N LEU A 240 -6.68 -4.99 -15.57
CA LEU A 240 -6.21 -3.69 -16.06
C LEU A 240 -7.19 -2.56 -15.73
N ARG A 241 -8.50 -2.81 -15.79
CA ARG A 241 -9.50 -1.83 -15.38
C ARG A 241 -9.44 -1.55 -13.87
N MET A 242 -9.33 -2.58 -13.03
CA MET A 242 -9.20 -2.43 -11.58
C MET A 242 -7.91 -1.68 -11.19
N LEU A 243 -6.78 -1.99 -11.84
CA LEU A 243 -5.51 -1.27 -11.65
C LEU A 243 -5.62 0.20 -12.07
N THR A 244 -6.32 0.49 -13.17
CA THR A 244 -6.55 1.87 -13.64
C THR A 244 -7.36 2.67 -12.62
N ILE A 245 -8.42 2.10 -12.06
CA ILE A 245 -9.22 2.74 -11.01
C ILE A 245 -8.35 3.00 -9.78
N ASN A 246 -7.61 1.99 -9.27
CA ASN A 246 -6.76 2.15 -8.10
C ASN A 246 -5.67 3.20 -8.31
N ALA A 247 -5.03 3.24 -9.49
CA ALA A 247 -4.03 4.24 -9.84
C ALA A 247 -4.60 5.66 -9.84
N ASN A 248 -5.81 5.85 -10.35
CA ASN A 248 -6.47 7.15 -10.41
C ASN A 248 -6.99 7.59 -9.03
N GLU A 249 -7.61 6.69 -8.29
CA GLU A 249 -8.28 6.99 -7.04
C GLU A 249 -7.35 7.04 -5.82
N VAL A 250 -6.12 6.49 -5.93
CA VAL A 250 -5.11 6.52 -4.85
C VAL A 250 -5.70 6.02 -3.53
N TYR A 251 -6.37 4.87 -3.55
CA TYR A 251 -6.93 4.28 -2.32
C TYR A 251 -5.85 3.88 -1.32
N THR A 252 -4.65 3.59 -1.81
CA THR A 252 -3.45 3.33 -1.03
C THR A 252 -2.28 4.15 -1.58
N ILE A 253 -1.34 4.54 -0.73
CA ILE A 253 -0.21 5.39 -1.10
C ILE A 253 1.08 4.60 -0.93
N GLY A 254 1.64 4.10 -2.02
CA GLY A 254 2.93 3.41 -2.03
C GLY A 254 4.10 4.38 -1.95
N ILE A 255 5.24 3.89 -1.47
CA ILE A 255 6.45 4.68 -1.27
C ILE A 255 7.57 4.17 -2.18
N VAL A 256 8.11 2.99 -1.88
CA VAL A 256 9.24 2.37 -2.58
C VAL A 256 8.92 0.89 -2.80
N THR A 257 9.31 0.37 -3.94
CA THR A 257 9.25 -1.04 -4.29
C THR A 257 10.64 -1.58 -4.63
N ARG A 258 10.77 -2.87 -4.91
CA ARG A 258 12.06 -3.55 -5.15
C ARG A 258 13.05 -3.46 -3.99
N ALA A 259 12.58 -3.39 -2.75
CA ALA A 259 13.46 -3.59 -1.62
C ALA A 259 14.08 -5.00 -1.68
N LEU A 260 15.41 -5.07 -1.58
CA LEU A 260 16.12 -6.33 -1.71
C LEU A 260 16.26 -7.00 -0.34
N GLN A 261 15.99 -8.29 -0.31
CA GLN A 261 16.18 -9.14 0.87
C GLN A 261 17.56 -9.83 0.79
N PRO A 262 18.48 -9.54 1.73
CA PRO A 262 19.70 -10.31 1.85
C PRO A 262 19.40 -11.76 2.23
N VAL A 263 19.92 -12.69 1.44
CA VAL A 263 19.85 -14.15 1.69
C VAL A 263 21.26 -14.68 1.87
N VAL A 264 21.55 -15.16 3.08
CA VAL A 264 22.86 -15.72 3.41
C VAL A 264 22.83 -17.22 3.13
N VAL A 265 23.72 -17.68 2.25
CA VAL A 265 23.85 -19.09 1.84
C VAL A 265 25.26 -19.53 2.11
N ARG A 266 25.44 -20.70 2.74
CA ARG A 266 26.77 -21.29 2.90
C ARG A 266 27.37 -21.64 1.53
N ASP A 267 28.69 -21.49 1.42
CA ASP A 267 29.40 -21.70 0.15
C ASP A 267 29.27 -23.12 -0.38
N ASN A 268 29.06 -24.09 0.50
CA ASN A 268 28.91 -25.48 0.13
C ASN A 268 27.42 -25.94 0.09
N LEU A 269 26.45 -25.07 0.27
CA LEU A 269 25.04 -25.39 0.03
C LEU A 269 24.73 -25.23 -1.44
N ARG A 270 24.25 -26.32 -2.08
CA ARG A 270 23.94 -26.40 -3.50
C ARG A 270 22.44 -26.35 -3.75
N ASN A 271 22.09 -26.12 -5.02
CA ASN A 271 20.73 -26.03 -5.54
C ASN A 271 19.89 -24.87 -5.00
N VAL A 272 20.50 -23.91 -4.28
CA VAL A 272 19.84 -22.66 -3.91
C VAL A 272 19.92 -21.72 -5.11
N PRO A 273 18.81 -21.06 -5.55
CA PRO A 273 18.84 -20.10 -6.65
C PRO A 273 19.76 -18.91 -6.35
N VAL A 274 20.50 -18.44 -7.35
CA VAL A 274 21.35 -17.24 -7.22
C VAL A 274 20.49 -15.98 -7.06
N GLU A 275 19.44 -15.88 -7.86
CA GLU A 275 18.42 -14.84 -7.82
C GLU A 275 17.08 -15.45 -7.48
N GLY A 276 16.24 -14.73 -6.76
CA GLY A 276 14.92 -15.22 -6.37
C GLY A 276 14.01 -14.12 -5.87
N ILE A 277 12.77 -14.52 -5.60
CA ILE A 277 11.76 -13.74 -4.93
C ILE A 277 11.68 -14.21 -3.48
N TYR A 278 11.67 -13.27 -2.55
CA TYR A 278 11.51 -13.54 -1.13
C TYR A 278 10.26 -12.80 -0.63
N SER A 279 9.13 -13.47 -0.73
CA SER A 279 7.84 -12.98 -0.26
C SER A 279 6.97 -14.13 0.19
N TRP A 280 6.03 -13.86 1.09
CA TRP A 280 5.04 -14.85 1.49
C TRP A 280 4.16 -15.21 0.29
N ASP A 281 3.59 -14.20 -0.36
CA ASP A 281 2.84 -14.37 -1.60
C ASP A 281 3.67 -13.75 -2.76
N PRO A 282 3.89 -14.47 -3.88
CA PRO A 282 3.32 -15.78 -4.22
C PRO A 282 4.17 -16.99 -3.76
N GLY A 283 5.23 -16.83 -3.00
CA GLY A 283 6.30 -17.84 -2.93
C GLY A 283 6.45 -18.60 -1.63
N ALA A 284 5.68 -18.31 -0.56
CA ALA A 284 5.92 -18.84 0.79
C ALA A 284 7.42 -18.76 1.17
N TYR A 285 8.05 -17.61 0.90
CA TYR A 285 9.50 -17.33 1.04
C TYR A 285 10.35 -18.33 0.25
N PHE A 286 10.94 -19.35 0.90
CA PHE A 286 11.74 -20.37 0.24
C PHE A 286 10.92 -21.52 -0.35
N GLY A 287 9.64 -21.64 -0.02
CA GLY A 287 8.80 -22.79 -0.38
C GLY A 287 8.76 -23.06 -1.88
N MET A 288 8.63 -22.02 -2.70
CA MET A 288 8.61 -22.12 -4.16
C MET A 288 9.91 -22.67 -4.77
N TYR A 289 11.02 -22.70 -4.03
CA TYR A 289 12.33 -23.17 -4.53
C TYR A 289 12.65 -24.59 -4.09
N HIS A 290 11.69 -25.31 -3.52
CA HIS A 290 11.88 -26.71 -3.10
C HIS A 290 13.11 -26.90 -2.20
N PRO A 291 13.13 -26.33 -0.97
CA PRO A 291 14.30 -26.41 -0.09
C PRO A 291 14.66 -27.85 0.32
N ASP A 292 13.75 -28.79 0.16
CA ASP A 292 13.98 -30.24 0.27
C ASP A 292 14.98 -30.77 -0.78
N THR A 293 15.21 -30.04 -1.87
CA THR A 293 16.21 -30.38 -2.91
C THR A 293 17.58 -29.72 -2.64
N PHE A 294 17.73 -28.92 -1.59
CA PHE A 294 19.02 -28.31 -1.26
C PHE A 294 19.93 -29.36 -0.58
N TRP A 295 21.21 -29.37 -0.96
CA TRP A 295 22.16 -30.34 -0.43
C TRP A 295 23.50 -29.70 -0.08
N ILE A 296 24.22 -30.33 0.86
CA ILE A 296 25.52 -29.87 1.30
C ILE A 296 26.59 -30.63 0.52
N ASP A 297 27.41 -29.90 -0.21
CA ASP A 297 28.60 -30.43 -0.88
C ASP A 297 29.71 -30.66 0.15
N THR A 298 30.06 -31.89 0.36
CA THR A 298 31.11 -32.30 1.30
C THR A 298 32.46 -32.57 0.63
N ALA A 299 32.54 -32.49 -0.71
CA ALA A 299 33.74 -32.85 -1.49
C ALA A 299 34.95 -31.93 -1.24
N GLY A 300 34.76 -30.76 -0.60
CA GLY A 300 35.84 -29.81 -0.29
C GLY A 300 36.46 -29.95 1.12
N ARG A 301 36.03 -30.92 1.92
CA ARG A 301 36.62 -31.21 3.24
C ARG A 301 37.62 -32.36 3.14
N ARG A 302 38.80 -32.12 2.57
CA ARG A 302 40.02 -32.90 2.81
C ARG A 302 41.08 -32.00 3.40
#